data_5f9ca5a762cc156dfb5be925a65f2c84
#
_entry.id   5f9ca5a762cc156dfb5be925a65f2c84
#
_cell.length_a   1.000
_cell.length_b   1.000
_cell.length_c   1.000
_cell.angle_alpha   90.00
_cell.angle_beta   90.00
_cell.angle_gamma   90.00
#
_symmetry.space_group_name_H-M   'P 1'
#
loop_
_entity.id
_entity.type
_entity.pdbx_description
1 polymer ?
#
loop_
_entity_poly.entity_id
_entity_poly.type
_entity_poly.pdbx_seq_one_letter_code
_entity_poly.pdbx_strand_id
1 'polypeptide(L)'
;QTINFAVLTKLESLDVSDSYVPELDFSICPDLQVLNAMNTGFGNPDATTDNEDLPNIDIDLKSNAKLKDIDMSMVNVNVLTLPENDIVANLSASNSAVTQIVNLEKQLGLETLNIAGTGIYALDLSANTNLKQVSCTESQKTGITGVDESIIYIVPDDSDDGEDGNEDGDDGEDGNEDGDVELE
;
A
#
# COMPACT_ATOMS: atom_id res chain seq x y z
N GLN A 1 4.86 -1.19 -24.98
CA GLN A 1 5.35 -2.55 -25.31
C GLN A 1 4.55 -3.55 -24.48
N THR A 2 3.87 -4.48 -25.12
CA THR A 2 3.16 -5.55 -24.41
C THR A 2 4.19 -6.61 -24.02
N ILE A 3 4.35 -6.88 -22.73
CA ILE A 3 5.18 -7.99 -22.26
C ILE A 3 4.39 -9.28 -22.53
N ASN A 4 4.96 -10.21 -23.29
CA ASN A 4 4.35 -11.50 -23.50
C ASN A 4 4.74 -12.47 -22.38
N PHE A 5 3.88 -12.62 -21.40
CA PHE A 5 4.10 -13.48 -20.23
C PHE A 5 3.89 -14.98 -20.53
N ALA A 6 3.35 -15.36 -21.71
CA ALA A 6 3.01 -16.74 -22.06
C ALA A 6 4.19 -17.74 -22.00
N VAL A 7 5.43 -17.25 -21.86
CA VAL A 7 6.65 -18.06 -21.76
C VAL A 7 7.26 -18.08 -20.35
N LEU A 8 6.62 -17.44 -19.36
CA LEU A 8 7.21 -17.22 -18.03
C LEU A 8 6.76 -18.24 -16.97
N THR A 9 6.38 -19.45 -17.41
CA THR A 9 5.90 -20.53 -16.52
C THR A 9 6.93 -21.00 -15.48
N LYS A 10 8.20 -20.59 -15.61
CA LYS A 10 9.29 -20.87 -14.68
C LYS A 10 9.79 -19.66 -13.92
N LEU A 11 9.05 -18.53 -14.04
CA LEU A 11 9.40 -17.32 -13.34
C LEU A 11 9.18 -17.51 -11.82
N GLU A 12 10.24 -17.34 -11.05
CA GLU A 12 10.22 -17.46 -9.59
C GLU A 12 10.16 -16.10 -8.89
N SER A 13 10.63 -15.05 -9.55
CA SER A 13 10.59 -13.67 -9.01
C SER A 13 10.17 -12.70 -10.10
N LEU A 14 9.21 -11.86 -9.78
CA LEU A 14 8.72 -10.77 -10.63
C LEU A 14 8.78 -9.47 -9.85
N ASP A 15 9.52 -8.52 -10.39
CA ASP A 15 9.53 -7.14 -9.93
C ASP A 15 9.04 -6.24 -11.06
N VAL A 16 7.89 -5.63 -10.84
CA VAL A 16 7.26 -4.65 -11.72
C VAL A 16 6.96 -3.34 -10.97
N SER A 17 7.65 -3.14 -9.84
CA SER A 17 7.49 -1.93 -9.04
C SER A 17 7.80 -0.68 -9.86
N ASP A 18 7.15 0.42 -9.49
CA ASP A 18 7.29 1.73 -10.14
C ASP A 18 7.08 1.67 -11.68
N SER A 19 6.27 0.69 -12.13
CA SER A 19 6.06 0.43 -13.54
C SER A 19 4.60 0.63 -13.92
N TYR A 20 4.40 0.94 -15.19
CA TYR A 20 3.08 0.97 -15.77
C TYR A 20 2.75 -0.37 -16.41
N VAL A 21 1.90 -1.17 -15.76
CA VAL A 21 1.44 -2.47 -16.25
C VAL A 21 -0.09 -2.49 -16.20
N PRO A 22 -0.78 -2.14 -17.30
CA PRO A 22 -2.23 -1.95 -17.29
C PRO A 22 -3.01 -3.25 -17.00
N GLU A 23 -2.45 -4.39 -17.35
CA GLU A 23 -3.06 -5.70 -17.14
C GLU A 23 -1.98 -6.76 -16.92
N LEU A 24 -2.12 -7.55 -15.87
CA LEU A 24 -1.22 -8.64 -15.55
C LEU A 24 -2.02 -9.86 -15.05
N ASP A 25 -1.95 -10.95 -15.81
CA ASP A 25 -2.51 -12.24 -15.41
C ASP A 25 -1.42 -13.08 -14.73
N PHE A 26 -1.46 -13.15 -13.40
CA PHE A 26 -0.49 -13.91 -12.61
C PHE A 26 -0.65 -15.43 -12.76
N SER A 27 -1.78 -15.93 -13.29
CA SER A 27 -2.03 -17.37 -13.48
C SER A 27 -1.03 -18.04 -14.42
N ILE A 28 -0.38 -17.26 -15.27
CA ILE A 28 0.64 -17.75 -16.22
C ILE A 28 2.03 -17.95 -15.60
N CYS A 29 2.22 -17.53 -14.35
CA CYS A 29 3.47 -17.65 -13.59
C CYS A 29 3.28 -18.54 -12.35
N PRO A 30 2.94 -19.84 -12.48
CA PRO A 30 2.60 -20.69 -11.33
C PRO A 30 3.77 -21.00 -10.39
N ASP A 31 5.00 -20.80 -10.86
CA ASP A 31 6.22 -21.03 -10.08
C ASP A 31 6.67 -19.78 -9.29
N LEU A 32 5.89 -18.69 -9.33
CA LEU A 32 6.23 -17.42 -8.69
C LEU A 32 6.33 -17.56 -7.16
N GLN A 33 7.43 -17.09 -6.60
CA GLN A 33 7.74 -17.12 -5.15
C GLN A 33 7.81 -15.72 -4.56
N VAL A 34 8.26 -14.72 -5.36
CA VAL A 34 8.38 -13.32 -4.95
C VAL A 34 7.68 -12.44 -5.97
N LEU A 35 6.76 -11.61 -5.49
CA LEU A 35 6.05 -10.61 -6.28
C LEU A 35 6.25 -9.25 -5.65
N ASN A 36 6.92 -8.35 -6.37
CA ASN A 36 6.98 -6.94 -6.04
C ASN A 36 6.22 -6.17 -7.14
N ALA A 37 5.07 -5.62 -6.77
CA ALA A 37 4.22 -4.80 -7.62
C ALA A 37 3.94 -3.42 -6.98
N MET A 38 4.80 -2.98 -6.06
CA MET A 38 4.66 -1.70 -5.38
C MET A 38 4.55 -0.56 -6.41
N ASN A 39 3.62 0.36 -6.17
CA ASN A 39 3.43 1.55 -7.02
C ASN A 39 3.25 1.21 -8.53
N THR A 40 2.61 0.07 -8.82
CA THR A 40 2.31 -0.33 -10.20
C THR A 40 0.93 0.18 -10.61
N GLY A 41 0.86 0.85 -11.76
CA GLY A 41 -0.39 1.38 -12.30
C GLY A 41 -1.29 0.32 -12.93
N PHE A 42 -1.75 -0.67 -12.15
CA PHE A 42 -2.70 -1.67 -12.63
C PHE A 42 -4.04 -1.03 -13.02
N GLY A 43 -4.62 -1.50 -14.12
CA GLY A 43 -5.92 -1.02 -14.60
C GLY A 43 -5.89 0.38 -15.22
N ASN A 44 -4.74 1.03 -15.25
CA ASN A 44 -4.59 2.32 -15.91
C ASN A 44 -4.40 2.13 -17.44
N PRO A 45 -5.31 2.57 -18.30
CA PRO A 45 -5.14 2.45 -19.74
C PRO A 45 -4.17 3.50 -20.31
N ASP A 46 -3.85 4.54 -19.55
CA ASP A 46 -3.03 5.67 -19.97
C ASP A 46 -2.10 6.12 -18.84
N ALA A 47 -0.79 5.98 -19.03
CA ALA A 47 0.25 6.38 -18.06
C ALA A 47 0.25 7.88 -17.72
N THR A 48 -0.64 8.68 -18.32
CA THR A 48 -0.75 10.13 -18.10
C THR A 48 -1.86 10.52 -17.13
N THR A 49 -2.70 9.57 -16.70
CA THR A 49 -3.75 9.81 -15.70
C THR A 49 -3.21 9.60 -14.30
N ASP A 50 -3.44 10.56 -13.42
CA ASP A 50 -3.17 10.41 -11.99
C ASP A 50 -3.94 9.21 -11.44
N ASN A 51 -3.34 8.45 -10.54
CA ASN A 51 -3.90 7.19 -10.02
C ASN A 51 -5.22 7.38 -9.24
N GLU A 52 -5.62 8.59 -8.92
CA GLU A 52 -6.80 8.90 -8.08
C GLU A 52 -8.15 8.57 -8.75
N ASP A 53 -8.20 8.55 -10.10
CA ASP A 53 -9.44 8.31 -10.87
C ASP A 53 -9.52 6.89 -11.47
N LEU A 54 -8.60 5.99 -11.11
CA LEU A 54 -8.55 4.65 -11.68
C LEU A 54 -9.59 3.73 -11.05
N PRO A 55 -10.22 2.84 -11.84
CA PRO A 55 -11.05 1.81 -11.27
C PRO A 55 -10.18 0.87 -10.41
N ASN A 56 -10.62 0.63 -9.17
CA ASN A 56 -10.02 -0.41 -8.35
C ASN A 56 -10.25 -1.76 -9.02
N ILE A 57 -9.19 -2.54 -9.18
CA ILE A 57 -9.25 -3.89 -9.74
C ILE A 57 -9.09 -4.94 -8.65
N ASP A 58 -9.54 -6.16 -8.94
CA ASP A 58 -9.31 -7.31 -8.08
C ASP A 58 -8.11 -8.10 -8.61
N ILE A 59 -7.23 -8.54 -7.70
CA ILE A 59 -6.07 -9.38 -8.02
C ILE A 59 -6.30 -10.78 -7.47
N ASP A 60 -6.20 -11.79 -8.34
CA ASP A 60 -6.31 -13.20 -7.97
C ASP A 60 -4.97 -13.92 -8.09
N LEU A 61 -4.38 -14.32 -6.94
CA LEU A 61 -3.12 -15.03 -6.84
C LEU A 61 -3.30 -16.52 -6.52
N LYS A 62 -4.53 -17.08 -6.62
CA LYS A 62 -4.79 -18.50 -6.29
C LYS A 62 -3.91 -19.48 -7.05
N SER A 63 -3.57 -19.17 -8.30
CA SER A 63 -2.74 -20.03 -9.15
C SER A 63 -1.25 -20.01 -8.77
N ASN A 64 -0.83 -19.07 -7.93
CA ASN A 64 0.56 -18.85 -7.57
C ASN A 64 0.89 -19.53 -6.23
N ALA A 65 0.72 -20.83 -6.17
CA ALA A 65 0.80 -21.64 -4.94
C ALA A 65 2.20 -21.68 -4.29
N LYS A 66 3.22 -21.07 -4.88
CA LYS A 66 4.58 -20.96 -4.34
C LYS A 66 4.93 -19.58 -3.79
N LEU A 67 4.01 -18.60 -3.87
CA LEU A 67 4.25 -17.26 -3.39
C LEU A 67 4.50 -17.23 -1.88
N LYS A 68 5.61 -16.58 -1.52
CA LYS A 68 6.06 -16.37 -0.15
C LYS A 68 6.08 -14.90 0.23
N ASP A 69 6.56 -14.08 -0.70
CA ASP A 69 6.77 -12.66 -0.46
C ASP A 69 5.95 -11.87 -1.47
N ILE A 70 5.06 -11.01 -0.97
CA ILE A 70 4.11 -10.24 -1.78
C ILE A 70 4.17 -8.79 -1.33
N ASP A 71 4.52 -7.91 -2.25
CA ASP A 71 4.39 -6.46 -2.07
C ASP A 71 3.42 -5.89 -3.12
N MET A 72 2.28 -5.43 -2.63
CA MET A 72 1.20 -4.78 -3.38
C MET A 72 0.91 -3.40 -2.79
N SER A 73 1.94 -2.75 -2.25
CA SER A 73 1.82 -1.41 -1.66
C SER A 73 1.58 -0.36 -2.75
N MET A 74 0.80 0.68 -2.43
CA MET A 74 0.54 1.82 -3.31
C MET A 74 -0.09 1.43 -4.66
N VAL A 75 -0.99 0.42 -4.67
CA VAL A 75 -1.69 -0.04 -5.88
C VAL A 75 -3.20 0.15 -5.76
N ASN A 76 -3.89 0.34 -6.89
CA ASN A 76 -5.35 0.47 -6.94
C ASN A 76 -6.04 -0.90 -6.99
N VAL A 77 -5.77 -1.76 -6.02
CA VAL A 77 -6.39 -3.07 -5.87
C VAL A 77 -7.45 -3.00 -4.78
N ASN A 78 -8.67 -3.45 -5.08
CA ASN A 78 -9.76 -3.49 -4.11
C ASN A 78 -9.80 -4.81 -3.33
N VAL A 79 -9.78 -5.94 -4.02
CA VAL A 79 -9.74 -7.26 -3.40
C VAL A 79 -8.47 -7.98 -3.80
N LEU A 80 -7.68 -8.40 -2.81
CA LEU A 80 -6.51 -9.24 -3.02
C LEU A 80 -6.84 -10.67 -2.58
N THR A 81 -6.83 -11.62 -3.52
CA THR A 81 -7.04 -13.03 -3.22
C THR A 81 -5.72 -13.79 -3.18
N LEU A 82 -5.35 -14.31 -2.02
CA LEU A 82 -4.16 -15.09 -1.79
C LEU A 82 -4.33 -16.57 -2.22
N PRO A 83 -3.23 -17.31 -2.44
CA PRO A 83 -3.28 -18.76 -2.64
C PRO A 83 -3.97 -19.48 -1.46
N GLU A 84 -4.54 -20.65 -1.74
CA GLU A 84 -5.24 -21.45 -0.72
C GLU A 84 -4.29 -22.40 0.05
N ASN A 85 -3.07 -21.95 0.30
CA ASN A 85 -2.06 -22.69 1.06
C ASN A 85 -1.56 -21.86 2.24
N ASP A 86 -0.50 -22.29 2.91
CA ASP A 86 0.02 -21.72 4.14
C ASP A 86 1.45 -21.16 4.01
N ILE A 87 1.89 -20.84 2.78
CA ILE A 87 3.32 -20.52 2.54
C ILE A 87 3.63 -19.03 2.41
N VAL A 88 2.62 -18.15 2.31
CA VAL A 88 2.89 -16.70 2.30
C VAL A 88 3.46 -16.31 3.66
N ALA A 89 4.68 -15.78 3.62
CA ALA A 89 5.41 -15.38 4.82
C ALA A 89 5.37 -13.85 5.03
N ASN A 90 5.45 -13.08 3.94
CA ASN A 90 5.45 -11.63 4.02
C ASN A 90 4.43 -11.05 3.05
N LEU A 91 3.56 -10.19 3.58
CA LEU A 91 2.55 -9.49 2.79
C LEU A 91 2.54 -8.00 3.13
N SER A 92 2.77 -7.17 2.14
CA SER A 92 2.54 -5.73 2.21
C SER A 92 1.46 -5.31 1.22
N ALA A 93 0.49 -4.53 1.69
CA ALA A 93 -0.52 -3.85 0.89
C ALA A 93 -0.66 -2.38 1.34
N SER A 94 0.39 -1.83 1.98
CA SER A 94 0.32 -0.49 2.56
C SER A 94 0.00 0.58 1.52
N ASN A 95 -0.77 1.59 1.95
CA ASN A 95 -1.16 2.73 1.11
C ASN A 95 -1.82 2.31 -0.22
N SER A 96 -2.50 1.15 -0.21
CA SER A 96 -3.26 0.65 -1.35
C SER A 96 -4.77 0.79 -1.13
N ALA A 97 -5.55 0.68 -2.20
CA ALA A 97 -7.01 0.72 -2.12
C ALA A 97 -7.64 -0.59 -1.57
N VAL A 98 -6.84 -1.53 -1.06
CA VAL A 98 -7.32 -2.84 -0.61
C VAL A 98 -8.31 -2.70 0.54
N THR A 99 -9.52 -3.25 0.34
CA THR A 99 -10.56 -3.32 1.37
C THR A 99 -10.75 -4.73 1.91
N GLN A 100 -10.25 -5.74 1.19
CA GLN A 100 -10.38 -7.14 1.56
C GLN A 100 -9.19 -7.97 1.10
N ILE A 101 -8.69 -8.84 2.00
CA ILE A 101 -7.71 -9.89 1.67
C ILE A 101 -8.39 -11.25 1.88
N VAL A 102 -8.66 -11.95 0.78
CA VAL A 102 -9.29 -13.27 0.78
C VAL A 102 -8.26 -14.36 1.03
N ASN A 103 -8.59 -15.38 1.80
CA ASN A 103 -7.73 -16.50 2.23
C ASN A 103 -6.57 -16.09 3.16
N LEU A 104 -6.63 -14.91 3.80
CA LEU A 104 -5.62 -14.51 4.78
C LEU A 104 -5.56 -15.50 5.96
N GLU A 105 -6.72 -15.98 6.41
CA GLU A 105 -6.86 -16.98 7.47
C GLU A 105 -6.19 -18.33 7.17
N LYS A 106 -5.93 -18.61 5.88
CA LYS A 106 -5.25 -19.83 5.45
C LYS A 106 -3.73 -19.70 5.49
N GLN A 107 -3.20 -18.49 5.61
CA GLN A 107 -1.76 -18.21 5.60
C GLN A 107 -1.15 -18.45 6.99
N LEU A 108 -1.08 -19.71 7.42
CA LEU A 108 -0.57 -20.06 8.74
C LEU A 108 0.94 -19.75 8.88
N GLY A 109 1.66 -19.68 7.76
CA GLY A 109 3.08 -19.32 7.70
C GLY A 109 3.35 -17.80 7.73
N LEU A 110 2.32 -16.96 7.79
CA LEU A 110 2.47 -15.51 7.71
C LEU A 110 3.23 -14.95 8.92
N GLU A 111 4.35 -14.29 8.65
CA GLU A 111 5.25 -13.71 9.66
C GLU A 111 5.10 -12.18 9.75
N THR A 112 4.92 -11.52 8.61
CA THR A 112 4.75 -10.06 8.56
C THR A 112 3.56 -9.68 7.71
N LEU A 113 2.76 -8.74 8.23
CA LEU A 113 1.62 -8.17 7.54
C LEU A 113 1.68 -6.64 7.64
N ASN A 114 1.64 -5.96 6.50
CA ASN A 114 1.53 -4.51 6.46
C ASN A 114 0.25 -4.11 5.72
N ILE A 115 -0.70 -3.52 6.45
CA ILE A 115 -1.97 -3.01 5.93
C ILE A 115 -2.17 -1.51 6.22
N ALA A 116 -1.10 -0.82 6.64
CA ALA A 116 -1.20 0.61 6.96
C ALA A 116 -1.71 1.41 5.77
N GLY A 117 -2.67 2.31 5.99
CA GLY A 117 -3.23 3.15 4.93
C GLY A 117 -4.12 2.41 3.92
N THR A 118 -4.58 1.19 4.22
CA THR A 118 -5.57 0.47 3.41
C THR A 118 -7.01 0.75 3.89
N GLY A 119 -8.01 0.31 3.11
CA GLY A 119 -9.43 0.34 3.51
C GLY A 119 -9.84 -0.78 4.48
N ILE A 120 -8.90 -1.50 5.10
CA ILE A 120 -9.19 -2.61 6.03
C ILE A 120 -9.27 -2.06 7.45
N TYR A 121 -10.47 -1.96 8.02
CA TYR A 121 -10.72 -1.46 9.37
C TYR A 121 -11.20 -2.54 10.36
N ALA A 122 -11.37 -3.79 9.90
CA ALA A 122 -11.72 -4.93 10.74
C ALA A 122 -11.01 -6.18 10.21
N LEU A 123 -10.19 -6.82 11.06
CA LEU A 123 -9.38 -7.96 10.67
C LEU A 123 -9.18 -8.92 11.85
N ASP A 124 -9.59 -10.18 11.67
CA ASP A 124 -9.32 -11.24 12.62
C ASP A 124 -8.08 -12.04 12.17
N LEU A 125 -7.02 -11.97 12.96
CA LEU A 125 -5.73 -12.63 12.72
C LEU A 125 -5.51 -13.84 13.63
N SER A 126 -6.56 -14.34 14.29
CA SER A 126 -6.45 -15.48 15.23
C SER A 126 -5.91 -16.75 14.62
N ALA A 127 -6.09 -16.94 13.30
CA ALA A 127 -5.52 -18.07 12.57
C ALA A 127 -4.02 -17.90 12.23
N ASN A 128 -3.52 -16.68 12.18
CA ASN A 128 -2.15 -16.38 11.71
C ASN A 128 -1.15 -16.40 12.88
N THR A 129 -1.02 -17.53 13.53
CA THR A 129 -0.28 -17.69 14.81
C THR A 129 1.24 -17.50 14.72
N ASN A 130 1.78 -17.44 13.51
CA ASN A 130 3.22 -17.21 13.28
C ASN A 130 3.57 -15.73 13.09
N LEU A 131 2.56 -14.82 13.13
CA LEU A 131 2.81 -13.38 12.98
C LEU A 131 3.77 -12.86 14.05
N LYS A 132 4.75 -12.12 13.57
CA LYS A 132 5.80 -11.44 14.35
C LYS A 132 5.62 -9.93 14.33
N GLN A 133 4.99 -9.42 13.25
CA GLN A 133 4.73 -7.99 13.07
C GLN A 133 3.47 -7.76 12.25
N VAL A 134 2.65 -6.83 12.73
CA VAL A 134 1.51 -6.26 12.00
C VAL A 134 1.69 -4.75 11.94
N SER A 135 1.77 -4.18 10.74
CA SER A 135 1.84 -2.74 10.55
C SER A 135 0.49 -2.20 10.11
N CYS A 136 -0.01 -1.21 10.83
CA CYS A 136 -1.32 -0.58 10.59
C CYS A 136 -1.28 0.90 11.04
N THR A 137 -2.30 1.67 10.69
CA THR A 137 -2.51 3.02 11.26
C THR A 137 -3.23 2.93 12.62
N GLU A 138 -3.20 4.02 13.38
CA GLU A 138 -3.91 4.07 14.67
C GLU A 138 -5.41 3.83 14.52
N SER A 139 -6.02 4.34 13.45
CA SER A 139 -7.44 4.14 13.15
C SER A 139 -7.78 2.67 12.84
N GLN A 140 -6.87 1.92 12.24
CA GLN A 140 -7.05 0.50 11.91
C GLN A 140 -6.84 -0.41 13.12
N LYS A 141 -5.95 -0.04 14.05
CA LYS A 141 -5.57 -0.86 15.21
C LYS A 141 -6.76 -1.38 16.00
N THR A 142 -7.78 -0.55 16.23
CA THR A 142 -8.96 -0.90 17.03
C THR A 142 -9.78 -2.04 16.44
N GLY A 143 -9.69 -2.28 15.14
CA GLY A 143 -10.40 -3.36 14.44
C GLY A 143 -9.57 -4.62 14.23
N ILE A 144 -8.29 -4.62 14.61
CA ILE A 144 -7.42 -5.80 14.52
C ILE A 144 -7.60 -6.64 15.78
N THR A 145 -7.92 -7.92 15.59
CA THR A 145 -8.13 -8.87 16.69
C THR A 145 -7.31 -10.15 16.46
N GLY A 146 -7.19 -10.98 17.51
CA GLY A 146 -6.57 -12.30 17.41
C GLY A 146 -5.03 -12.30 17.48
N VAL A 147 -4.39 -11.17 17.76
CA VAL A 147 -2.94 -11.04 17.93
C VAL A 147 -2.59 -10.31 19.22
N ASP A 148 -1.37 -10.49 19.72
CA ASP A 148 -0.82 -9.74 20.83
C ASP A 148 -0.50 -8.31 20.37
N GLU A 149 -0.89 -7.31 21.17
CA GLU A 149 -0.63 -5.91 20.84
C GLU A 149 0.87 -5.57 20.72
N SER A 150 1.75 -6.36 21.36
CA SER A 150 3.20 -6.13 21.30
C SER A 150 3.80 -6.31 19.91
N ILE A 151 3.11 -7.01 19.00
CA ILE A 151 3.55 -7.17 17.61
C ILE A 151 2.92 -6.15 16.65
N ILE A 152 2.02 -5.29 17.16
CA ILE A 152 1.39 -4.25 16.34
C ILE A 152 2.30 -3.03 16.29
N TYR A 153 2.69 -2.65 15.09
CA TYR A 153 3.47 -1.44 14.81
C TYR A 153 2.58 -0.40 14.15
N ILE A 154 2.51 0.78 14.78
CA ILE A 154 1.73 1.91 14.24
C ILE A 154 2.59 2.68 13.25
N VAL A 155 2.11 2.78 12.02
CA VAL A 155 2.66 3.66 10.99
C VAL A 155 1.91 4.99 11.10
N PRO A 156 2.60 6.12 11.20
CA PRO A 156 1.95 7.43 11.15
C PRO A 156 1.08 7.55 9.89
N ASP A 157 -0.07 8.17 10.02
CA ASP A 157 -0.91 8.51 8.89
C ASP A 157 -0.32 9.78 8.24
N ASP A 158 0.14 9.68 7.00
CA ASP A 158 0.71 10.83 6.26
C ASP A 158 -0.34 11.93 5.98
N SER A 159 -1.59 11.71 6.38
CA SER A 159 -2.68 12.70 6.25
C SER A 159 -2.64 13.82 7.31
N ASP A 160 -1.77 13.72 8.32
CA ASP A 160 -1.52 14.80 9.27
C ASP A 160 -0.38 15.72 8.74
N ASP A 161 -0.59 16.30 7.56
CA ASP A 161 0.12 17.50 7.14
C ASP A 161 -0.26 18.60 8.13
N GLY A 162 0.49 18.62 9.25
CA GLY A 162 0.34 19.59 10.28
C GLY A 162 0.15 20.96 9.64
N GLU A 163 -0.94 21.62 9.99
CA GLU A 163 -1.03 23.06 9.89
C GLU A 163 0.21 23.61 10.57
N ASP A 164 1.27 23.82 9.81
CA ASP A 164 2.34 24.71 10.20
C ASP A 164 1.68 26.05 10.45
N GLY A 165 1.37 26.26 11.73
CA GLY A 165 0.96 27.54 12.24
C GLY A 165 2.03 28.55 11.87
N ASN A 166 1.89 29.13 10.72
CA ASN A 166 2.55 30.36 10.35
C ASN A 166 1.90 31.43 11.24
N GLU A 167 2.37 31.55 12.47
CA GLU A 167 2.24 32.76 13.24
C GLU A 167 3.07 33.82 12.50
N ASP A 168 2.46 34.44 11.51
CA ASP A 168 2.94 35.71 11.01
C ASP A 168 2.88 36.70 12.17
N GLY A 169 4.01 36.79 12.87
CA GLY A 169 4.30 37.85 13.80
C GLY A 169 4.23 39.17 13.03
N ASP A 170 3.11 39.81 13.12
CA ASP A 170 2.95 41.24 12.87
C ASP A 170 3.68 41.98 13.99
N ASP A 171 4.94 42.34 13.74
CA ASP A 171 5.69 43.25 14.56
C ASP A 171 6.40 44.27 13.67
N GLY A 172 5.92 45.47 13.72
CA GLY A 172 6.75 46.58 13.29
C GLY A 172 6.01 47.79 12.77
N GLU A 173 5.27 48.41 13.65
CA GLU A 173 5.19 49.88 13.59
C GLU A 173 6.63 50.44 13.53
N ASP A 174 6.93 51.24 12.52
CA ASP A 174 7.81 52.34 12.67
C ASP A 174 7.37 53.48 11.77
N GLY A 175 6.81 54.45 12.46
CA GLY A 175 6.57 55.78 11.94
C GLY A 175 7.88 56.42 11.51
N ASN A 176 7.88 57.11 10.46
CA ASN A 176 8.73 58.27 10.26
C ASN A 176 7.96 59.36 9.56
N GLU A 177 7.69 60.37 10.38
CA GLU A 177 7.28 61.72 10.01
C GLU A 177 8.44 62.43 9.31
N ASP A 178 8.05 63.44 8.61
CA ASP A 178 8.79 64.68 8.27
C ASP A 178 9.60 64.70 6.99
N GLY A 179 9.25 65.69 6.27
CA GLY A 179 10.11 66.36 5.33
C GLY A 179 9.44 67.13 4.22
N ASP A 180 8.65 68.17 4.58
CA ASP A 180 8.43 69.35 3.72
C ASP A 180 9.76 69.89 3.24
N VAL A 181 9.94 70.06 1.95
CA VAL A 181 10.76 71.13 1.38
C VAL A 181 10.14 71.57 0.07
N GLU A 182 9.46 72.73 0.11
CA GLU A 182 9.35 73.65 -1.00
C GLU A 182 10.72 74.07 -1.47
N LEU A 183 10.90 74.28 -2.75
CA LEU A 183 11.62 75.41 -3.33
C LEU A 183 11.59 75.31 -4.86
N GLU A 184 10.99 76.36 -5.40
CA GLU A 184 11.12 77.12 -6.68
C GLU A 184 11.02 76.35 -8.01
#